data_258ae9ac91a2538dbe470d9bd8b6548b
#
_entry.id   258ae9ac91a2538dbe470d9bd8b6548b
#
_cell.length_a   1.000
_cell.length_b   1.000
_cell.length_c   1.000
_cell.angle_alpha   90.00
_cell.angle_beta   90.00
_cell.angle_gamma   90.00
#
_symmetry.space_group_name_H-M   'P 1'
#
loop_
_entity.id
_entity.type
_entity.pdbx_description
1 polymer ?
#
loop_
_entity_poly.entity_id
_entity_poly.type
_entity_poly.pdbx_seq_one_letter_code
_entity_poly.pdbx_strand_id
1 'polypeptide(L)'
;MKKTLALLTVCIVQLLFSSCIAETATMMRISGSGNQKHFSIIDNQVYITLEKEGLFSNRYSLYSIVPGEEPYLISSFRGYYSLPVVYRGRWLINKLDVTPLKLYINSSTWCTLDLDGSIKPFDTMATSSSEQNDVFDGVTNFTLIRMIRQDNVYQVMFWDEELSEWQETGVQASVFQPTVFPSLVFSADSGASECQVFDAVSCDFFCIPRIYDGSIWAAIMCGDKLFLLDSSSIILYEVTTEKYRTIYSYDRHLHENRIYNIFLQDESIFFSDPSSKRIIRYDLSTEEIVRTKARTNDCSDFVVVGDWVYSVSEDESSRMHLLMSNLLTGEEYLRVLLVK
;
A
#
# COMPACT_ATOMS: atom_id res chain seq x y z
N MET A 1 0.80 46.76 -10.24
CA MET A 1 0.36 45.80 -11.24
C MET A 1 1.41 44.75 -11.64
N LYS A 2 2.65 45.10 -12.08
CA LYS A 2 3.66 44.09 -12.49
C LYS A 2 4.04 43.10 -11.38
N LYS A 3 4.18 43.54 -10.11
CA LYS A 3 4.53 42.67 -8.97
C LYS A 3 3.37 41.70 -8.58
N THR A 4 2.14 42.18 -8.71
CA THR A 4 0.94 41.35 -8.41
C THR A 4 0.73 40.29 -9.47
N LEU A 5 1.02 40.62 -10.76
CA LEU A 5 0.94 39.66 -11.86
C LEU A 5 2.01 38.56 -11.73
N ALA A 6 3.24 38.91 -11.33
CA ALA A 6 4.32 37.95 -11.11
C ALA A 6 4.00 36.99 -9.95
N LEU A 7 3.41 37.52 -8.86
CA LEU A 7 2.98 36.70 -7.73
C LEU A 7 1.85 35.73 -8.12
N LEU A 8 0.88 36.22 -8.91
CA LEU A 8 -0.22 35.40 -9.41
C LEU A 8 0.27 34.29 -10.36
N THR A 9 1.22 34.60 -11.23
CA THR A 9 1.84 33.60 -12.12
C THR A 9 2.61 32.52 -11.34
N VAL A 10 3.34 32.90 -10.30
CA VAL A 10 4.04 31.96 -9.41
C VAL A 10 3.04 31.08 -8.68
N CYS A 11 1.93 31.62 -8.18
CA CYS A 11 0.88 30.84 -7.51
C CYS A 11 0.18 29.87 -8.47
N ILE A 12 -0.11 30.29 -9.71
CA ILE A 12 -0.74 29.40 -10.71
C ILE A 12 0.22 28.29 -11.15
N VAL A 13 1.50 28.62 -11.34
CA VAL A 13 2.55 27.65 -11.65
C VAL A 13 2.69 26.65 -10.49
N GLN A 14 2.65 27.13 -9.23
CA GLN A 14 2.67 26.23 -8.07
C GLN A 14 1.46 25.28 -8.00
N LEU A 15 0.25 25.78 -8.30
CA LEU A 15 -0.96 24.97 -8.32
C LEU A 15 -0.94 23.91 -9.43
N LEU A 16 -0.40 24.23 -10.59
CA LEU A 16 -0.27 23.30 -11.71
C LEU A 16 0.80 22.23 -11.48
N PHE A 17 1.88 22.56 -10.76
CA PHE A 17 2.97 21.61 -10.47
C PHE A 17 2.78 20.83 -9.18
N SER A 18 1.96 21.30 -8.23
CA SER A 18 1.65 20.51 -7.01
C SER A 18 0.91 19.22 -7.32
N SER A 19 0.06 19.19 -8.37
CA SER A 19 -0.59 17.96 -8.83
C SER A 19 0.40 16.95 -9.42
N CYS A 20 1.39 17.42 -10.19
CA CYS A 20 2.43 16.54 -10.77
C CYS A 20 3.37 15.97 -9.70
N ILE A 21 3.69 16.73 -8.65
CA ILE A 21 4.55 16.24 -7.56
C ILE A 21 3.79 15.27 -6.66
N ALA A 22 2.51 15.50 -6.42
CA ALA A 22 1.66 14.56 -5.71
C ALA A 22 1.57 13.21 -6.46
N GLU A 23 1.46 13.23 -7.78
CA GLU A 23 1.53 12.01 -8.61
C GLU A 23 2.90 11.35 -8.58
N THR A 24 4.00 12.13 -8.65
CA THR A 24 5.36 11.57 -8.59
C THR A 24 5.70 11.04 -7.20
N ALA A 25 5.30 11.73 -6.14
CA ALA A 25 5.42 11.22 -4.77
C ALA A 25 4.51 10.00 -4.53
N THR A 26 3.36 9.91 -5.20
CA THR A 26 2.47 8.75 -5.19
C THR A 26 3.07 7.57 -5.96
N MET A 27 3.81 7.82 -7.04
CA MET A 27 4.57 6.80 -7.76
C MET A 27 5.74 6.23 -6.96
N MET A 28 6.40 7.02 -6.10
CA MET A 28 7.40 6.52 -5.14
C MET A 28 6.80 5.76 -3.95
N ARG A 29 5.49 5.68 -3.82
CA ARG A 29 4.77 4.82 -2.87
C ARG A 29 4.72 3.37 -3.36
N ILE A 30 5.85 2.79 -3.68
CA ILE A 30 6.00 1.34 -3.69
C ILE A 30 6.08 0.93 -2.21
N SER A 31 4.99 1.13 -1.51
CA SER A 31 4.88 0.65 -0.16
C SER A 31 4.46 -0.80 -0.24
N GLY A 32 5.29 -1.70 0.26
CA GLY A 32 4.99 -3.12 0.35
C GLY A 32 3.80 -3.48 1.25
N SER A 33 3.11 -2.49 1.80
CA SER A 33 1.88 -2.69 2.56
C SER A 33 0.64 -2.83 1.68
N GLY A 34 0.80 -3.05 0.36
CA GLY A 34 -0.34 -3.17 -0.54
C GLY A 34 -1.21 -1.92 -0.52
N ASN A 35 -2.52 -2.11 -0.46
CA ASN A 35 -3.48 -1.02 -0.46
C ASN A 35 -3.77 -0.43 0.93
N GLN A 36 -2.97 -0.75 1.95
CA GLN A 36 -3.12 -0.23 3.32
C GLN A 36 -2.49 1.17 3.44
N LYS A 37 -3.08 2.14 2.78
CA LYS A 37 -2.52 3.48 2.63
C LYS A 37 -2.23 4.16 3.97
N HIS A 38 -3.17 4.09 4.91
CA HIS A 38 -3.08 4.80 6.19
C HIS A 38 -2.77 3.89 7.37
N PHE A 39 -2.94 2.58 7.20
CA PHE A 39 -2.84 1.61 8.29
C PHE A 39 -1.48 0.96 8.38
N SER A 40 -1.06 0.73 9.63
CA SER A 40 0.06 -0.14 9.98
C SER A 40 -0.39 -1.09 11.08
N ILE A 41 0.01 -2.36 10.99
CA ILE A 41 -0.29 -3.36 12.03
C ILE A 41 1.04 -3.88 12.55
N ILE A 42 1.27 -3.73 13.84
CA ILE A 42 2.45 -4.25 14.56
C ILE A 42 1.94 -4.94 15.82
N ASP A 43 2.30 -6.20 16.02
CA ASP A 43 1.92 -7.01 17.18
C ASP A 43 0.39 -7.00 17.45
N ASN A 44 -0.41 -7.14 16.40
CA ASN A 44 -1.88 -7.06 16.44
C ASN A 44 -2.44 -5.72 16.92
N GLN A 45 -1.60 -4.69 17.06
CA GLN A 45 -2.04 -3.33 17.33
C GLN A 45 -2.20 -2.55 16.03
N VAL A 46 -3.34 -1.88 15.86
CA VAL A 46 -3.63 -1.04 14.70
C VAL A 46 -3.14 0.38 14.94
N TYR A 47 -2.44 0.91 13.95
CA TYR A 47 -1.98 2.30 13.92
C TYR A 47 -2.47 2.98 12.65
N ILE A 48 -2.74 4.28 12.75
CA ILE A 48 -3.13 5.10 11.60
C ILE A 48 -2.19 6.29 11.50
N THR A 49 -1.64 6.49 10.31
CA THR A 49 -0.88 7.70 10.00
C THR A 49 -1.68 8.60 9.10
N LEU A 50 -1.91 9.82 9.55
CA LEU A 50 -2.55 10.88 8.78
C LEU A 50 -1.49 11.84 8.27
N GLU A 51 -1.67 12.30 7.05
CA GLU A 51 -0.85 13.32 6.41
C GLU A 51 -1.71 14.54 6.11
N LYS A 52 -1.15 15.72 6.34
CA LYS A 52 -1.68 17.00 5.88
C LYS A 52 -0.62 17.75 5.12
N GLU A 53 -0.88 17.99 3.87
CA GLU A 53 0.00 18.76 3.04
C GLU A 53 0.14 20.21 3.54
N GLY A 54 1.36 20.73 3.47
CA GLY A 54 1.69 22.10 3.81
C GLY A 54 2.57 22.74 2.74
N LEU A 55 2.60 24.06 2.70
CA LEU A 55 3.36 24.80 1.69
C LEU A 55 4.88 24.53 1.75
N PHE A 56 5.43 24.40 2.97
CA PHE A 56 6.87 24.23 3.17
C PHE A 56 7.24 22.85 3.75
N SER A 57 6.29 22.13 4.29
CA SER A 57 6.46 20.76 4.80
C SER A 57 5.10 20.15 5.06
N ASN A 58 5.01 18.83 4.93
CA ASN A 58 3.83 18.08 5.35
C ASN A 58 3.85 17.86 6.86
N ARG A 59 2.68 17.67 7.45
CA ARG A 59 2.50 17.29 8.85
C ARG A 59 1.95 15.89 8.89
N TYR A 60 2.45 15.10 9.82
CA TYR A 60 2.02 13.73 10.04
C TYR A 60 1.58 13.55 11.48
N SER A 61 0.55 12.76 11.69
CA SER A 61 0.07 12.37 13.01
C SER A 61 -0.13 10.88 13.04
N LEU A 62 0.54 10.21 13.98
CA LEU A 62 0.48 8.77 14.20
C LEU A 62 -0.42 8.49 15.40
N TYR A 63 -1.46 7.70 15.19
CA TYR A 63 -2.44 7.30 16.19
C TYR A 63 -2.39 5.80 16.45
N SER A 64 -2.54 5.40 17.72
CA SER A 64 -2.91 4.04 18.12
C SER A 64 -4.41 3.93 18.25
N ILE A 65 -4.99 2.84 17.75
CA ILE A 65 -6.43 2.63 17.67
C ILE A 65 -6.80 1.37 18.44
N VAL A 66 -7.75 1.53 19.37
CA VAL A 66 -8.38 0.43 20.12
C VAL A 66 -9.90 0.53 19.94
N PRO A 67 -10.59 -0.58 19.60
CA PRO A 67 -12.05 -0.55 19.44
C PRO A 67 -12.74 -0.07 20.72
N GLY A 68 -13.72 0.82 20.54
CA GLY A 68 -14.48 1.40 21.65
C GLY A 68 -13.78 2.55 22.40
N GLU A 69 -12.50 2.78 22.19
CA GLU A 69 -11.74 3.85 22.81
C GLU A 69 -11.56 5.05 21.86
N GLU A 70 -11.14 6.18 22.41
CA GLU A 70 -10.74 7.33 21.61
C GLU A 70 -9.34 7.09 21.06
N PRO A 71 -9.09 7.40 19.75
CA PRO A 71 -7.79 7.29 19.13
C PRO A 71 -6.72 8.06 19.90
N TYR A 72 -5.65 7.37 20.30
CA TYR A 72 -4.55 7.95 21.06
C TYR A 72 -3.45 8.45 20.13
N LEU A 73 -3.17 9.77 20.16
CA LEU A 73 -2.06 10.35 19.42
C LEU A 73 -0.74 9.94 20.06
N ILE A 74 0.06 9.18 19.34
CA ILE A 74 1.38 8.73 19.78
C ILE A 74 2.41 9.83 19.51
N SER A 75 2.50 10.28 18.26
CA SER A 75 3.49 11.28 17.85
C SER A 75 3.01 12.13 16.67
N SER A 76 3.66 13.24 16.48
CA SER A 76 3.51 14.11 15.30
C SER A 76 4.88 14.56 14.82
N PHE A 77 5.08 14.52 13.50
CA PHE A 77 6.35 14.94 12.89
C PHE A 77 6.10 15.78 11.63
N ARG A 78 7.13 16.44 11.14
CA ARG A 78 7.05 17.33 9.98
C ARG A 78 8.19 17.04 9.02
N GLY A 79 7.93 17.20 7.74
CA GLY A 79 8.91 17.02 6.67
C GLY A 79 8.23 16.57 5.39
N TYR A 80 9.02 16.06 4.47
CA TYR A 80 8.55 15.38 3.28
C TYR A 80 8.90 13.90 3.43
N TYR A 81 7.89 13.09 3.74
CA TYR A 81 8.06 11.66 3.96
C TYR A 81 6.97 10.89 3.19
N SER A 82 7.27 9.64 2.87
CA SER A 82 6.21 8.68 2.54
C SER A 82 5.37 8.36 3.79
N LEU A 83 4.20 7.78 3.60
CA LEU A 83 3.51 7.14 4.72
C LEU A 83 4.34 5.95 5.22
N PRO A 84 4.29 5.65 6.53
CA PRO A 84 5.01 4.53 7.11
C PRO A 84 4.59 3.19 6.49
N VAL A 85 5.56 2.32 6.28
CA VAL A 85 5.36 0.92 5.92
C VAL A 85 5.92 0.03 7.02
N VAL A 86 5.29 -1.09 7.26
CA VAL A 86 5.79 -2.06 8.24
C VAL A 86 6.82 -2.97 7.57
N TYR A 87 7.96 -3.11 8.23
CA TYR A 87 8.99 -4.06 7.89
C TYR A 87 9.45 -4.77 9.15
N ARG A 88 9.16 -6.07 9.27
CA ARG A 88 9.54 -6.90 10.42
C ARG A 88 9.23 -6.25 11.78
N GLY A 89 8.00 -5.79 11.95
CA GLY A 89 7.51 -5.21 13.20
C GLY A 89 8.00 -3.80 13.52
N ARG A 90 8.64 -3.10 12.57
CA ARG A 90 9.02 -1.70 12.71
C ARG A 90 8.51 -0.85 11.56
N TRP A 91 8.39 0.44 11.74
CA TRP A 91 8.05 1.35 10.66
C TRP A 91 9.29 1.81 9.92
N LEU A 92 9.20 1.76 8.58
CA LEU A 92 10.10 2.46 7.68
C LEU A 92 9.33 3.59 6.99
N ILE A 93 9.99 4.72 6.80
CA ILE A 93 9.51 5.86 6.02
C ILE A 93 10.59 6.30 5.05
N ASN A 94 10.19 6.79 3.89
CA ASN A 94 11.14 7.35 2.95
C ASN A 94 11.14 8.87 3.10
N LYS A 95 12.28 9.45 3.54
CA LYS A 95 12.49 10.88 3.61
C LYS A 95 12.84 11.40 2.23
N LEU A 96 12.06 12.35 1.75
CA LEU A 96 12.23 12.97 0.44
C LEU A 96 12.98 14.30 0.59
N ASP A 97 14.08 14.46 -0.14
CA ASP A 97 14.75 15.75 -0.31
C ASP A 97 14.11 16.49 -1.47
N VAL A 98 13.33 17.51 -1.15
CA VAL A 98 12.50 18.24 -2.09
C VAL A 98 13.06 19.65 -2.29
N THR A 99 13.22 20.09 -3.54
CA THR A 99 13.63 21.46 -3.85
C THR A 99 12.69 22.49 -3.22
N PRO A 100 13.17 23.73 -2.98
CA PRO A 100 12.28 24.83 -2.63
C PRO A 100 11.09 24.90 -3.60
N LEU A 101 9.88 25.05 -3.06
CA LEU A 101 8.62 25.08 -3.81
C LEU A 101 8.14 23.69 -4.31
N LYS A 102 8.67 22.59 -3.83
CA LYS A 102 8.28 21.21 -4.19
C LYS A 102 8.33 20.92 -5.70
N LEU A 103 9.26 21.53 -6.41
CA LEU A 103 9.34 21.39 -7.88
C LEU A 103 9.94 20.05 -8.30
N TYR A 104 10.90 19.53 -7.50
CA TYR A 104 11.58 18.26 -7.79
C TYR A 104 11.93 17.53 -6.49
N ILE A 105 11.98 16.22 -6.57
CA ILE A 105 12.59 15.35 -5.56
C ILE A 105 14.03 15.13 -6.02
N ASN A 106 15.01 15.63 -5.24
CA ASN A 106 16.43 15.50 -5.56
C ASN A 106 16.96 14.12 -5.17
N SER A 107 16.49 13.62 -4.02
CA SER A 107 16.93 12.33 -3.47
C SER A 107 15.90 11.81 -2.48
N SER A 108 16.02 10.54 -2.13
CA SER A 108 15.25 9.96 -1.05
C SER A 108 16.14 9.07 -0.17
N THR A 109 15.83 9.01 1.11
CA THR A 109 16.57 8.21 2.08
C THR A 109 15.59 7.45 2.96
N TRP A 110 15.75 6.15 3.05
CA TRP A 110 14.96 5.34 3.96
C TRP A 110 15.37 5.59 5.41
N CYS A 111 14.38 5.67 6.28
CA CYS A 111 14.55 5.95 7.70
C CYS A 111 13.64 5.03 8.51
N THR A 112 14.04 4.70 9.72
CA THR A 112 13.14 4.14 10.74
C THR A 112 12.37 5.25 11.42
N LEU A 113 11.11 4.97 11.77
CA LEU A 113 10.28 5.82 12.61
C LEU A 113 10.03 5.11 13.94
N ASP A 114 10.44 5.71 15.03
CA ASP A 114 10.20 5.19 16.39
C ASP A 114 8.85 5.72 16.95
N LEU A 115 8.32 5.06 17.99
CA LEU A 115 7.06 5.46 18.64
C LEU A 115 7.08 6.89 19.22
N ASP A 116 8.24 7.40 19.60
CA ASP A 116 8.38 8.78 20.08
C ASP A 116 8.41 9.82 18.94
N GLY A 117 8.29 9.37 17.70
CA GLY A 117 8.37 10.21 16.49
C GLY A 117 9.79 10.51 16.05
N SER A 118 10.81 9.90 16.67
CA SER A 118 12.18 10.06 16.22
C SER A 118 12.43 9.31 14.91
N ILE A 119 13.19 9.94 14.02
CA ILE A 119 13.46 9.44 12.67
C ILE A 119 14.97 9.30 12.51
N LYS A 120 15.41 8.09 12.16
CA LYS A 120 16.84 7.75 12.01
C LYS A 120 17.10 7.14 10.64
N PRO A 121 18.23 7.43 9.99
CA PRO A 121 18.60 6.77 8.73
C PRO A 121 18.56 5.24 8.86
N PHE A 122 18.18 4.58 7.78
CA PHE A 122 18.19 3.13 7.68
C PHE A 122 19.20 2.73 6.60
N ASP A 123 20.40 2.35 7.05
CA ASP A 123 21.59 2.27 6.20
C ASP A 123 21.59 1.11 5.20
N THR A 124 20.69 0.13 5.37
CA THR A 124 20.63 -1.04 4.47
C THR A 124 20.10 -0.69 3.08
N MET A 125 19.29 0.38 2.97
CA MET A 125 18.69 0.79 1.70
C MET A 125 19.50 1.92 1.04
N ALA A 126 19.61 1.85 -0.27
CA ALA A 126 20.32 2.88 -1.04
C ALA A 126 19.62 4.24 -0.90
N THR A 127 20.43 5.28 -0.84
CA THR A 127 19.94 6.64 -1.10
C THR A 127 19.78 6.79 -2.61
N SER A 128 18.56 6.96 -3.09
CA SER A 128 18.34 7.28 -4.50
C SER A 128 18.68 8.75 -4.74
N SER A 129 19.56 9.03 -5.69
CA SER A 129 19.82 10.38 -6.17
C SER A 129 19.19 10.57 -7.55
N SER A 130 18.86 11.82 -7.91
CA SER A 130 18.34 12.14 -9.24
C SER A 130 19.26 11.76 -10.40
N GLU A 131 20.53 11.47 -10.12
CA GLU A 131 21.52 11.02 -11.10
C GLU A 131 21.50 9.47 -11.29
N GLN A 132 20.83 8.74 -10.36
CA GLN A 132 20.66 7.29 -10.44
C GLN A 132 19.20 6.95 -10.74
N ASN A 133 18.66 7.42 -11.86
CA ASN A 133 17.26 7.18 -12.27
C ASN A 133 16.90 5.71 -12.51
N ASP A 134 17.86 4.81 -12.34
CA ASP A 134 17.72 3.41 -12.72
C ASP A 134 17.65 2.45 -11.51
N VAL A 135 17.62 2.97 -10.27
CA VAL A 135 17.55 2.18 -9.05
C VAL A 135 16.40 2.67 -8.16
N PHE A 136 15.48 1.76 -7.85
CA PHE A 136 14.33 2.03 -6.97
C PHE A 136 14.30 1.01 -5.85
N ASP A 137 14.19 1.47 -4.62
CA ASP A 137 14.05 0.60 -3.46
C ASP A 137 12.59 0.58 -2.97
N GLY A 138 12.08 -0.59 -2.63
CA GLY A 138 10.76 -0.83 -2.08
C GLY A 138 10.81 -1.71 -0.83
N VAL A 139 9.68 -1.88 -0.19
CA VAL A 139 9.55 -2.65 1.06
C VAL A 139 8.34 -3.55 0.98
N THR A 140 8.51 -4.84 1.26
CA THR A 140 7.43 -5.74 1.65
C THR A 140 7.39 -5.83 3.18
N ASN A 141 6.38 -6.47 3.75
CA ASN A 141 6.35 -6.71 5.21
C ASN A 141 7.53 -7.60 5.69
N PHE A 142 8.15 -8.35 4.80
CA PHE A 142 9.12 -9.40 5.12
C PHE A 142 10.53 -9.10 4.61
N THR A 143 10.67 -8.42 3.48
CA THR A 143 11.97 -8.13 2.90
C THR A 143 12.04 -6.78 2.19
N LEU A 144 13.25 -6.30 1.98
CA LEU A 144 13.54 -5.12 1.17
C LEU A 144 13.67 -5.54 -0.27
N ILE A 145 13.17 -4.72 -1.18
CA ILE A 145 13.19 -4.97 -2.62
C ILE A 145 13.96 -3.83 -3.29
N ARG A 146 14.80 -4.18 -4.24
CA ARG A 146 15.51 -3.25 -5.12
C ARG A 146 15.19 -3.56 -6.56
N MET A 147 14.86 -2.53 -7.32
CA MET A 147 14.64 -2.62 -8.76
C MET A 147 15.74 -1.85 -9.46
N ILE A 148 16.48 -2.53 -10.32
CA ILE A 148 17.56 -1.94 -11.13
C ILE A 148 17.14 -2.00 -12.58
N ARG A 149 17.10 -0.85 -13.26
CA ARG A 149 16.80 -0.77 -14.69
C ARG A 149 18.05 -1.06 -15.52
N GLN A 150 17.95 -2.08 -16.37
CA GLN A 150 18.96 -2.43 -17.35
C GLN A 150 18.28 -2.70 -18.70
N ASP A 151 18.73 -2.05 -19.76
CA ASP A 151 18.23 -2.25 -21.14
C ASP A 151 16.68 -2.18 -21.27
N ASN A 152 16.03 -1.22 -20.59
CA ASN A 152 14.58 -1.06 -20.50
C ASN A 152 13.82 -2.17 -19.78
N VAL A 153 14.52 -3.02 -19.03
CA VAL A 153 13.94 -4.04 -18.15
C VAL A 153 14.37 -3.74 -16.72
N TYR A 154 13.45 -3.84 -15.77
CA TYR A 154 13.76 -3.79 -14.36
C TYR A 154 14.06 -5.21 -13.88
N GLN A 155 15.26 -5.39 -13.34
CA GLN A 155 15.61 -6.59 -12.56
C GLN A 155 15.21 -6.33 -11.11
N VAL A 156 14.52 -7.28 -10.49
CA VAL A 156 14.08 -7.17 -9.11
C VAL A 156 15.01 -8.02 -8.24
N MET A 157 15.53 -7.40 -7.18
CA MET A 157 16.39 -8.02 -6.19
C MET A 157 15.72 -7.94 -4.81
N PHE A 158 16.04 -8.85 -3.93
CA PHE A 158 15.65 -8.81 -2.52
C PHE A 158 16.88 -8.80 -1.61
N TRP A 159 16.71 -8.24 -0.42
CA TRP A 159 17.76 -8.24 0.60
C TRP A 159 17.72 -9.54 1.38
N ASP A 160 18.81 -10.30 1.31
CA ASP A 160 19.05 -11.47 2.14
C ASP A 160 19.78 -11.03 3.40
N GLU A 161 19.14 -11.12 4.56
CA GLU A 161 19.74 -10.71 5.83
C GLU A 161 20.80 -11.69 6.33
N GLU A 162 20.68 -12.98 6.03
CA GLU A 162 21.65 -13.99 6.44
C GLU A 162 22.99 -13.79 5.74
N LEU A 163 22.92 -13.51 4.43
CA LEU A 163 24.08 -13.22 3.61
C LEU A 163 24.51 -11.76 3.69
N SER A 164 23.63 -10.85 4.18
CA SER A 164 23.83 -9.41 4.17
C SER A 164 24.14 -8.85 2.78
N GLU A 165 23.45 -9.37 1.75
CA GLU A 165 23.64 -8.95 0.37
C GLU A 165 22.32 -8.96 -0.42
N TRP A 166 22.33 -8.28 -1.59
CA TRP A 166 21.22 -8.28 -2.52
C TRP A 166 21.25 -9.49 -3.43
N GLN A 167 20.14 -10.26 -3.45
CA GLN A 167 19.96 -11.45 -4.29
C GLN A 167 18.95 -11.18 -5.40
N GLU A 168 19.13 -11.81 -6.57
CA GLU A 168 18.16 -11.74 -7.65
C GLU A 168 16.91 -12.57 -7.34
N THR A 169 15.72 -11.98 -7.57
CA THR A 169 14.43 -12.70 -7.41
C THR A 169 14.08 -13.55 -8.62
N GLY A 170 14.71 -13.30 -9.78
CA GLY A 170 14.27 -13.83 -11.07
C GLY A 170 13.15 -13.02 -11.74
N VAL A 171 12.46 -12.12 -11.00
CA VAL A 171 11.41 -11.28 -11.56
C VAL A 171 12.00 -10.18 -12.43
N GLN A 172 11.45 -10.04 -13.62
CA GLN A 172 11.78 -8.96 -14.55
C GLN A 172 10.50 -8.21 -14.93
N ALA A 173 10.59 -6.91 -15.05
CA ALA A 173 9.50 -6.07 -15.49
C ALA A 173 9.96 -5.21 -16.67
N SER A 174 9.06 -4.99 -17.64
CA SER A 174 9.28 -4.00 -18.68
C SER A 174 9.11 -2.57 -18.12
N VAL A 175 8.93 -1.59 -19.00
CA VAL A 175 8.70 -0.17 -18.62
C VAL A 175 7.50 0.03 -17.68
N PHE A 176 6.59 -0.95 -17.58
CA PHE A 176 5.48 -0.94 -16.65
C PHE A 176 5.94 -1.45 -15.29
N GLN A 177 5.75 -0.64 -14.28
CA GLN A 177 6.24 -0.83 -12.92
C GLN A 177 5.88 -2.21 -12.35
N PRO A 178 6.83 -2.91 -11.72
CA PRO A 178 6.52 -4.10 -10.94
C PRO A 178 5.59 -3.73 -9.80
N THR A 179 4.58 -4.55 -9.56
CA THR A 179 3.64 -4.34 -8.47
C THR A 179 4.16 -5.04 -7.22
N VAL A 180 4.32 -4.30 -6.13
CA VAL A 180 4.76 -4.82 -4.84
C VAL A 180 3.56 -4.85 -3.90
N PHE A 181 3.28 -6.03 -3.34
CA PHE A 181 2.23 -6.26 -2.36
C PHE A 181 2.85 -6.67 -1.01
N PRO A 182 2.09 -6.83 0.08
CA PRO A 182 2.63 -7.09 1.42
C PRO A 182 3.67 -8.20 1.52
N SER A 183 3.49 -9.28 0.76
CA SER A 183 4.40 -10.42 0.74
C SER A 183 4.90 -10.79 -0.66
N LEU A 184 4.49 -10.08 -1.72
CA LEU A 184 4.75 -10.45 -3.10
C LEU A 184 5.35 -9.31 -3.89
N VAL A 185 6.25 -9.64 -4.81
CA VAL A 185 6.58 -8.82 -5.97
C VAL A 185 5.91 -9.45 -7.17
N PHE A 186 5.02 -8.72 -7.80
CA PHE A 186 4.22 -9.20 -8.91
C PHE A 186 4.50 -8.34 -10.14
N SER A 187 4.91 -8.97 -11.21
CA SER A 187 5.16 -8.32 -12.49
C SER A 187 4.27 -8.90 -13.57
N ALA A 188 3.53 -8.03 -14.22
CA ALA A 188 2.65 -8.38 -15.33
C ALA A 188 2.75 -7.31 -16.41
N ASP A 189 3.41 -7.64 -17.49
CA ASP A 189 3.43 -6.78 -18.66
C ASP A 189 2.10 -6.81 -19.40
N SER A 190 1.69 -5.64 -19.92
CA SER A 190 0.50 -5.57 -20.76
C SER A 190 0.76 -6.36 -22.04
N GLY A 191 0.02 -7.47 -22.23
CA GLY A 191 0.16 -8.34 -23.39
C GLY A 191 1.05 -9.58 -23.20
N ALA A 192 1.73 -9.71 -22.06
CA ALA A 192 2.39 -10.96 -21.71
C ALA A 192 1.36 -12.08 -21.48
N SER A 193 1.69 -13.31 -21.88
CA SER A 193 0.87 -14.50 -21.62
C SER A 193 1.06 -15.04 -20.20
N GLU A 194 2.11 -14.59 -19.51
CA GLU A 194 2.51 -15.03 -18.17
C GLU A 194 2.80 -13.84 -17.27
N CYS A 195 2.68 -14.05 -15.96
CA CYS A 195 3.04 -13.14 -14.92
C CYS A 195 4.14 -13.75 -14.04
N GLN A 196 5.09 -12.92 -13.66
CA GLN A 196 6.19 -13.33 -12.79
C GLN A 196 5.87 -12.92 -11.36
N VAL A 197 6.10 -13.83 -10.42
CA VAL A 197 5.81 -13.66 -9.01
C VAL A 197 6.99 -14.08 -8.18
N PHE A 198 7.39 -13.25 -7.22
CA PHE A 198 8.33 -13.59 -6.15
C PHE A 198 7.60 -13.47 -4.82
N ASP A 199 7.57 -14.55 -4.05
CA ASP A 199 7.03 -14.57 -2.70
C ASP A 199 8.13 -14.22 -1.68
N ALA A 200 7.99 -13.08 -1.05
CA ALA A 200 8.97 -12.58 -0.08
C ALA A 200 8.98 -13.34 1.25
N VAL A 201 8.00 -14.22 1.50
CA VAL A 201 7.92 -15.06 2.71
C VAL A 201 8.73 -16.33 2.52
N SER A 202 8.49 -17.04 1.41
CA SER A 202 9.20 -18.28 1.08
C SER A 202 10.51 -18.05 0.34
N CYS A 203 10.72 -16.84 -0.19
CA CYS A 203 11.79 -16.48 -1.12
C CYS A 203 11.77 -17.32 -2.42
N ASP A 204 10.57 -17.75 -2.84
CA ASP A 204 10.38 -18.51 -4.07
C ASP A 204 9.99 -17.61 -5.24
N PHE A 205 10.50 -17.95 -6.42
CA PHE A 205 10.11 -17.33 -7.69
C PHE A 205 9.34 -18.34 -8.55
N PHE A 206 8.25 -17.89 -9.17
CA PHE A 206 7.47 -18.72 -10.10
C PHE A 206 6.75 -17.85 -11.15
N CYS A 207 6.32 -18.50 -12.23
CA CYS A 207 5.50 -17.89 -13.27
C CYS A 207 4.09 -18.48 -13.20
N ILE A 208 3.09 -17.63 -13.45
CA ILE A 208 1.69 -18.07 -13.59
C ILE A 208 1.14 -17.64 -14.94
N PRO A 209 0.21 -18.38 -15.55
CA PRO A 209 -0.48 -17.91 -16.74
C PRO A 209 -1.27 -16.64 -16.42
N ARG A 210 -1.42 -15.76 -17.40
CA ARG A 210 -2.26 -14.57 -17.25
C ARG A 210 -3.73 -14.98 -17.28
N ILE A 211 -4.32 -15.11 -16.09
CA ILE A 211 -5.69 -15.59 -15.85
C ILE A 211 -6.67 -14.48 -15.48
N TYR A 212 -6.24 -13.22 -15.55
CA TYR A 212 -7.02 -12.05 -15.15
C TYR A 212 -7.24 -11.10 -16.34
N ASP A 213 -8.28 -10.30 -16.25
CA ASP A 213 -8.62 -9.28 -17.24
C ASP A 213 -8.27 -7.87 -16.72
N GLY A 214 -7.34 -7.22 -17.41
CA GLY A 214 -6.91 -5.87 -17.07
C GLY A 214 -5.73 -5.81 -16.08
N SER A 215 -5.86 -5.01 -15.03
CA SER A 215 -4.81 -4.77 -14.04
C SER A 215 -5.09 -5.51 -12.74
N ILE A 216 -4.05 -6.03 -12.10
CA ILE A 216 -4.12 -6.56 -10.74
C ILE A 216 -4.05 -5.38 -9.75
N TRP A 217 -5.03 -5.31 -8.85
CA TRP A 217 -5.13 -4.30 -7.81
C TRP A 217 -4.53 -4.74 -6.49
N ALA A 218 -4.65 -6.04 -6.18
CA ALA A 218 -4.05 -6.66 -5.01
C ALA A 218 -3.70 -8.13 -5.31
N ALA A 219 -2.69 -8.65 -4.64
CA ALA A 219 -2.32 -10.05 -4.67
C ALA A 219 -1.85 -10.49 -3.28
N ILE A 220 -2.27 -11.69 -2.86
CA ILE A 220 -1.90 -12.27 -1.57
C ILE A 220 -1.61 -13.75 -1.76
N MET A 221 -0.50 -14.21 -1.16
CA MET A 221 -0.14 -15.62 -1.09
C MET A 221 -0.50 -16.20 0.27
N CYS A 222 -1.07 -17.41 0.28
CA CYS A 222 -1.32 -18.18 1.48
C CYS A 222 -1.01 -19.65 1.21
N GLY A 223 0.13 -20.13 1.66
CA GLY A 223 0.65 -21.43 1.27
C GLY A 223 0.84 -21.55 -0.23
N ASP A 224 0.20 -22.51 -0.87
CA ASP A 224 0.21 -22.71 -2.33
C ASP A 224 -0.94 -21.99 -3.07
N LYS A 225 -1.74 -21.20 -2.36
CA LYS A 225 -2.89 -20.47 -2.90
C LYS A 225 -2.56 -19.01 -3.11
N LEU A 226 -2.61 -18.56 -4.37
CA LEU A 226 -2.45 -17.16 -4.75
C LEU A 226 -3.81 -16.55 -5.06
N PHE A 227 -4.16 -15.48 -4.33
CA PHE A 227 -5.37 -14.70 -4.54
C PHE A 227 -5.04 -13.46 -5.33
N LEU A 228 -5.71 -13.28 -6.45
CA LEU A 228 -5.55 -12.12 -7.33
C LEU A 228 -6.87 -11.34 -7.38
N LEU A 229 -6.79 -10.06 -7.10
CA LEU A 229 -7.89 -9.12 -7.30
C LEU A 229 -7.68 -8.39 -8.62
N ASP A 230 -8.53 -8.65 -9.60
CA ASP A 230 -8.55 -7.93 -10.86
C ASP A 230 -9.66 -6.86 -10.93
N SER A 231 -9.95 -6.36 -12.11
CA SER A 231 -10.93 -5.29 -12.34
C SER A 231 -12.38 -5.71 -12.09
N SER A 232 -12.69 -7.01 -11.97
CA SER A 232 -14.06 -7.52 -11.91
C SER A 232 -14.23 -8.74 -11.00
N SER A 233 -13.15 -9.31 -10.51
CA SER A 233 -13.21 -10.58 -9.78
C SER A 233 -12.08 -10.78 -8.80
N ILE A 234 -12.27 -11.72 -7.91
CA ILE A 234 -11.22 -12.32 -7.08
C ILE A 234 -10.99 -13.74 -7.59
N ILE A 235 -9.76 -14.00 -8.02
CA ILE A 235 -9.34 -15.27 -8.60
C ILE A 235 -8.45 -15.98 -7.60
N LEU A 236 -8.71 -17.25 -7.34
CA LEU A 236 -7.82 -18.16 -6.65
C LEU A 236 -7.04 -18.97 -7.69
N TYR A 237 -5.73 -18.95 -7.59
CA TYR A 237 -4.82 -19.80 -8.34
C TYR A 237 -4.04 -20.72 -7.38
N GLU A 238 -4.08 -22.01 -7.64
CA GLU A 238 -3.34 -23.02 -6.90
C GLU A 238 -2.02 -23.31 -7.63
N VAL A 239 -0.92 -22.88 -7.04
CA VAL A 239 0.41 -22.95 -7.68
C VAL A 239 0.84 -24.38 -7.99
N THR A 240 0.60 -25.32 -7.07
CA THR A 240 1.02 -26.72 -7.22
C THR A 240 0.22 -27.49 -8.26
N THR A 241 -1.05 -27.18 -8.47
CA THR A 241 -1.93 -27.86 -9.42
C THR A 241 -2.10 -27.11 -10.73
N GLU A 242 -1.61 -25.87 -10.79
CA GLU A 242 -1.78 -24.92 -11.91
C GLU A 242 -3.24 -24.67 -12.27
N LYS A 243 -4.16 -24.82 -11.31
CA LYS A 243 -5.59 -24.61 -11.50
C LYS A 243 -6.01 -23.26 -10.95
N TYR A 244 -6.99 -22.67 -11.60
CA TYR A 244 -7.59 -21.44 -11.11
C TYR A 244 -9.11 -21.47 -11.18
N ARG A 245 -9.73 -20.65 -10.32
CA ARG A 245 -11.18 -20.42 -10.31
C ARG A 245 -11.50 -19.04 -9.78
N THR A 246 -12.57 -18.47 -10.28
CA THR A 246 -13.12 -17.23 -9.73
C THR A 246 -13.89 -17.56 -8.45
N ILE A 247 -13.50 -16.94 -7.32
CA ILE A 247 -14.20 -17.11 -6.05
C ILE A 247 -15.26 -16.04 -5.81
N TYR A 248 -15.10 -14.85 -6.42
CA TYR A 248 -16.07 -13.77 -6.33
C TYR A 248 -16.04 -12.92 -7.60
N SER A 249 -17.22 -12.50 -8.08
CA SER A 249 -17.35 -11.59 -9.22
C SER A 249 -18.28 -10.44 -8.89
N TYR A 250 -17.98 -9.26 -9.40
CA TYR A 250 -18.82 -8.09 -9.29
C TYR A 250 -18.92 -7.35 -10.62
N ASP A 251 -20.05 -6.67 -10.83
CA ASP A 251 -20.24 -5.88 -12.03
C ASP A 251 -19.64 -4.47 -11.85
N ARG A 252 -18.48 -4.26 -12.48
CA ARG A 252 -17.77 -2.98 -12.44
C ARG A 252 -18.53 -1.81 -13.05
N HIS A 253 -19.50 -2.10 -13.92
CA HIS A 253 -20.29 -1.06 -14.59
C HIS A 253 -21.44 -0.53 -13.74
N LEU A 254 -21.89 -1.33 -12.76
CA LEU A 254 -22.99 -0.97 -11.87
C LEU A 254 -22.52 -0.21 -10.62
N HIS A 255 -21.20 -0.19 -10.35
CA HIS A 255 -20.67 0.38 -9.11
C HIS A 255 -19.55 1.36 -9.40
N GLU A 256 -19.70 2.59 -8.90
CA GLU A 256 -18.63 3.60 -8.87
C GLU A 256 -17.49 3.15 -7.95
N ASN A 257 -17.83 2.40 -6.90
CA ASN A 257 -16.88 1.85 -5.95
C ASN A 257 -16.41 0.46 -6.40
N ARG A 258 -15.13 0.32 -6.63
CA ARG A 258 -14.48 -0.95 -6.98
C ARG A 258 -13.94 -1.62 -5.71
N ILE A 259 -13.71 -2.92 -5.77
CA ILE A 259 -12.85 -3.59 -4.79
C ILE A 259 -11.40 -3.22 -5.16
N TYR A 260 -10.67 -2.65 -4.20
CA TYR A 260 -9.26 -2.29 -4.41
C TYR A 260 -8.34 -3.02 -3.45
N ASN A 261 -8.90 -3.72 -2.46
CA ASN A 261 -8.13 -4.36 -1.42
C ASN A 261 -8.71 -5.71 -1.03
N ILE A 262 -7.81 -6.66 -0.82
CA ILE A 262 -8.07 -7.92 -0.15
C ILE A 262 -7.13 -8.02 1.04
N PHE A 263 -7.57 -8.61 2.12
CA PHE A 263 -6.82 -8.70 3.37
C PHE A 263 -6.81 -10.13 3.87
N LEU A 264 -5.61 -10.63 4.22
CA LEU A 264 -5.43 -11.95 4.82
C LEU A 264 -5.25 -11.79 6.33
N GLN A 265 -6.08 -12.49 7.09
CA GLN A 265 -5.87 -12.71 8.51
C GLN A 265 -6.19 -14.15 8.85
N ASP A 266 -5.28 -14.79 9.56
CA ASP A 266 -5.38 -16.21 9.90
C ASP A 266 -5.63 -17.06 8.62
N GLU A 267 -6.65 -17.90 8.62
CA GLU A 267 -7.06 -18.71 7.48
C GLU A 267 -8.25 -18.10 6.72
N SER A 268 -8.31 -16.78 6.59
CA SER A 268 -9.42 -16.11 5.92
C SER A 268 -8.97 -14.92 5.08
N ILE A 269 -9.58 -14.82 3.90
CA ILE A 269 -9.46 -13.65 3.02
C ILE A 269 -10.67 -12.75 3.23
N PHE A 270 -10.42 -11.47 3.44
CA PHE A 270 -11.44 -10.45 3.62
C PHE A 270 -11.42 -9.47 2.46
N PHE A 271 -12.59 -9.07 1.99
CA PHE A 271 -12.77 -8.04 0.98
C PHE A 271 -14.11 -7.32 1.19
N SER A 272 -14.24 -6.15 0.60
CA SER A 272 -15.47 -5.35 0.71
C SER A 272 -16.37 -5.56 -0.51
N ASP A 273 -17.64 -5.84 -0.28
CA ASP A 273 -18.67 -5.83 -1.34
C ASP A 273 -18.94 -4.37 -1.77
N PRO A 274 -18.69 -3.98 -3.03
CA PRO A 274 -18.86 -2.60 -3.48
C PRO A 274 -20.27 -2.07 -3.34
N SER A 275 -21.29 -2.94 -3.45
CA SER A 275 -22.70 -2.55 -3.43
C SER A 275 -23.22 -2.26 -2.02
N SER A 276 -22.83 -3.07 -1.05
CA SER A 276 -23.33 -3.00 0.31
C SER A 276 -22.34 -2.39 1.30
N LYS A 277 -21.08 -2.20 0.90
CA LYS A 277 -19.94 -1.85 1.77
C LYS A 277 -19.79 -2.81 2.95
N ARG A 278 -20.29 -4.03 2.83
CA ARG A 278 -20.12 -5.08 3.83
C ARG A 278 -18.85 -5.87 3.57
N ILE A 279 -18.20 -6.28 4.65
CA ILE A 279 -17.06 -7.18 4.56
C ILE A 279 -17.56 -8.60 4.29
N ILE A 280 -16.94 -9.20 3.31
CA ILE A 280 -17.10 -10.61 2.96
C ILE A 280 -15.85 -11.34 3.44
N ARG A 281 -16.03 -12.50 4.06
CA ARG A 281 -14.97 -13.43 4.45
C ARG A 281 -15.03 -14.65 3.55
N TYR A 282 -13.92 -15.02 2.96
CA TYR A 282 -13.69 -16.31 2.35
C TYR A 282 -12.81 -17.14 3.27
N ASP A 283 -13.33 -18.26 3.75
CA ASP A 283 -12.62 -19.18 4.64
C ASP A 283 -11.78 -20.15 3.80
N LEU A 284 -10.47 -20.23 4.06
CA LEU A 284 -9.53 -21.04 3.28
C LEU A 284 -9.68 -22.52 3.51
N SER A 285 -10.17 -22.91 4.69
CA SER A 285 -10.30 -24.33 5.10
C SER A 285 -11.61 -24.94 4.60
N THR A 286 -12.72 -24.19 4.68
CA THR A 286 -14.05 -24.64 4.25
C THR A 286 -14.40 -24.23 2.84
N GLU A 287 -13.66 -23.27 2.28
CA GLU A 287 -13.90 -22.62 0.99
C GLU A 287 -15.27 -21.92 0.89
N GLU A 288 -15.82 -21.54 2.02
CA GLU A 288 -17.11 -20.87 2.11
C GLU A 288 -16.97 -19.35 2.07
N ILE A 289 -17.93 -18.71 1.41
CA ILE A 289 -18.08 -17.25 1.41
C ILE A 289 -19.15 -16.86 2.41
N VAL A 290 -18.76 -16.06 3.39
CA VAL A 290 -19.64 -15.57 4.44
C VAL A 290 -19.74 -14.04 4.38
N ARG A 291 -20.95 -13.51 4.26
CA ARG A 291 -21.20 -12.08 4.42
C ARG A 291 -21.24 -11.75 5.91
N THR A 292 -20.25 -11.02 6.39
CA THR A 292 -20.15 -10.62 7.81
C THR A 292 -21.16 -9.51 8.15
N LYS A 293 -21.25 -9.13 9.42
CA LYS A 293 -22.06 -7.99 9.84
C LYS A 293 -21.31 -6.66 9.72
N ALA A 294 -19.98 -6.69 9.64
CA ALA A 294 -19.13 -5.50 9.55
C ALA A 294 -19.27 -4.74 8.22
N ARG A 295 -19.05 -3.44 8.30
CA ARG A 295 -19.03 -2.52 7.15
C ARG A 295 -17.73 -1.75 7.08
N THR A 296 -17.46 -1.17 5.91
CA THR A 296 -16.38 -0.21 5.67
C THR A 296 -16.94 1.14 5.25
N ASN A 297 -16.21 2.21 5.55
CA ASN A 297 -16.46 3.54 4.97
C ASN A 297 -16.01 3.56 3.52
N ASP A 298 -14.85 2.95 3.25
CA ASP A 298 -14.21 2.90 1.95
C ASP A 298 -13.79 1.45 1.65
N CYS A 299 -14.00 1.04 0.41
CA CYS A 299 -13.64 -0.30 -0.07
C CYS A 299 -12.14 -0.44 -0.36
N SER A 300 -11.40 0.66 -0.41
CA SER A 300 -9.99 0.67 -0.83
C SER A 300 -9.00 0.67 0.33
N ASP A 301 -9.39 1.16 1.50
CA ASP A 301 -8.48 1.34 2.64
C ASP A 301 -9.10 0.79 3.93
N PHE A 302 -8.92 -0.49 4.15
CA PHE A 302 -9.34 -1.17 5.36
C PHE A 302 -8.33 -2.24 5.78
N VAL A 303 -8.33 -2.56 7.06
CA VAL A 303 -7.60 -3.69 7.64
C VAL A 303 -8.51 -4.48 8.58
N VAL A 304 -8.14 -5.74 8.83
CA VAL A 304 -8.84 -6.61 9.76
C VAL A 304 -7.84 -7.04 10.84
N VAL A 305 -8.23 -6.91 12.12
CA VAL A 305 -7.44 -7.39 13.26
C VAL A 305 -8.38 -7.99 14.29
N GLY A 306 -8.24 -9.28 14.56
CA GLY A 306 -9.19 -10.05 15.35
C GLY A 306 -10.59 -9.99 14.72
N ASP A 307 -11.58 -9.67 15.53
CA ASP A 307 -12.98 -9.54 15.09
C ASP A 307 -13.33 -8.13 14.58
N TRP A 308 -12.36 -7.25 14.37
CA TRP A 308 -12.62 -5.86 14.00
C TRP A 308 -12.08 -5.50 12.64
N VAL A 309 -12.90 -4.78 11.89
CA VAL A 309 -12.55 -4.08 10.63
C VAL A 309 -12.33 -2.61 10.94
N TYR A 310 -11.25 -2.08 10.46
CA TYR A 310 -10.92 -0.65 10.54
C TYR A 310 -10.87 -0.10 9.13
N SER A 311 -11.58 0.97 8.87
CA SER A 311 -11.55 1.65 7.57
C SER A 311 -11.55 3.15 7.75
N VAL A 312 -10.87 3.86 6.83
CA VAL A 312 -10.86 5.33 6.81
C VAL A 312 -11.46 5.84 5.52
N SER A 313 -12.08 7.00 5.62
CA SER A 313 -12.52 7.79 4.47
C SER A 313 -12.29 9.27 4.74
N GLU A 314 -12.05 10.03 3.69
CA GLU A 314 -11.93 11.47 3.75
C GLU A 314 -13.25 12.12 3.33
N ASP A 315 -13.72 13.13 4.06
CA ASP A 315 -14.89 13.91 3.68
C ASP A 315 -14.48 15.11 2.78
N GLU A 316 -15.49 15.82 2.25
CA GLU A 316 -15.30 17.02 1.40
C GLU A 316 -14.54 18.15 2.11
N SER A 317 -14.44 18.10 3.44
CA SER A 317 -13.68 19.07 4.26
C SER A 317 -12.29 18.58 4.62
N SER A 318 -11.80 17.50 3.99
CA SER A 318 -10.52 16.85 4.26
C SER A 318 -10.36 16.38 5.70
N ARG A 319 -11.46 15.98 6.33
CA ARG A 319 -11.44 15.32 7.63
C ARG A 319 -11.45 13.81 7.45
N MET A 320 -10.59 13.13 8.18
CA MET A 320 -10.53 11.67 8.14
C MET A 320 -11.52 11.06 9.12
N HIS A 321 -12.37 10.19 8.61
CA HIS A 321 -13.36 9.44 9.38
C HIS A 321 -12.88 8.00 9.51
N LEU A 322 -12.60 7.56 10.73
CA LEU A 322 -12.31 6.18 11.08
C LEU A 322 -13.60 5.47 11.46
N LEU A 323 -13.94 4.38 10.77
CA LEU A 323 -14.96 3.42 11.15
C LEU A 323 -14.29 2.15 11.66
N MET A 324 -14.67 1.73 12.87
CA MET A 324 -14.36 0.42 13.42
C MET A 324 -15.67 -0.38 13.46
N SER A 325 -15.70 -1.56 12.85
CA SER A 325 -16.92 -2.37 12.76
C SER A 325 -16.62 -3.82 13.09
N ASN A 326 -17.41 -4.42 14.00
CA ASN A 326 -17.20 -5.80 14.45
C ASN A 326 -17.79 -6.80 13.46
N LEU A 327 -16.98 -7.79 13.06
CA LEU A 327 -17.34 -8.84 12.09
C LEU A 327 -18.54 -9.69 12.53
N LEU A 328 -18.65 -9.98 13.82
CA LEU A 328 -19.63 -10.91 14.39
C LEU A 328 -20.90 -10.19 14.84
N THR A 329 -20.77 -9.09 15.57
CA THR A 329 -21.89 -8.37 16.17
C THR A 329 -22.45 -7.30 15.25
N GLY A 330 -21.61 -6.69 14.41
CA GLY A 330 -21.93 -5.50 13.63
C GLY A 330 -21.93 -4.22 14.46
N GLU A 331 -21.36 -4.26 15.67
CA GLU A 331 -21.14 -3.06 16.48
C GLU A 331 -20.21 -2.09 15.76
N GLU A 332 -20.51 -0.80 15.82
CA GLU A 332 -19.78 0.21 15.06
C GLU A 332 -19.36 1.39 15.95
N TYR A 333 -18.13 1.86 15.74
CA TYR A 333 -17.62 3.08 16.33
C TYR A 333 -17.09 3.99 15.21
N LEU A 334 -17.61 5.22 15.17
CA LEU A 334 -17.16 6.25 14.23
C LEU A 334 -16.36 7.31 14.97
N ARG A 335 -15.18 7.66 14.48
CA ARG A 335 -14.31 8.68 15.03
C ARG A 335 -13.83 9.63 13.93
N VAL A 336 -13.62 10.89 14.31
CA VAL A 336 -13.01 11.89 13.42
C VAL A 336 -11.56 12.09 13.84
N LEU A 337 -10.65 11.87 12.91
CA LEU A 337 -9.23 12.03 13.13
C LEU A 337 -8.75 13.37 12.55
N LEU A 338 -7.89 14.05 13.26
CA LEU A 338 -7.33 15.34 12.85
C LEU A 338 -5.80 15.27 12.80
N VAL A 339 -5.20 15.87 11.79
CA VAL A 339 -3.75 16.08 11.78
C VAL A 339 -3.43 17.26 12.70
N LYS A 340 -2.64 17.02 13.72
CA LYS A 340 -2.21 18.00 14.72
C LYS A 340 -0.89 18.69 14.39
#